data_e88a5fabdc0e24d10e48b2a54b3fc1ee
#
_entry.id   e88a5fabdc0e24d10e48b2a54b3fc1ee
#
_cell.length_a   1.000
_cell.length_b   1.000
_cell.length_c   1.000
_cell.angle_alpha   90.00
_cell.angle_beta   90.00
_cell.angle_gamma   90.00
#
_symmetry.space_group_name_H-M   'P 1'
#
loop_
_entity.id
_entity.type
_entity.pdbx_description
1 polymer ?
#
loop_
_entity_poly.entity_id
_entity_poly.type
_entity_poly.pdbx_seq_one_letter_code
_entity_poly.pdbx_strand_id
1 'polypeptide(L)'
;MFRKDFVWGVASSAYQVEGRDKNDGAGTCIWDTFTEEGRTFEHHNAYVSADDMHRYKEDYALMRELGVKAYRFSVSWARLMPEGTGRVNEKAVALYRDMILEMKKNGIEPYMTLYHWELPQALEDKGGWLNEEIIDWFAEYAKVVAENFTDICDKIFTLNEPQCFIGLGYYRGIHAPGKKVTPEESFRIAHNALRAHGKAVITLRKYAKQPIQIGYAPTSGVAYPASDSPEDIEAAKKVYFGFYNDVDNWTWNVSWYSDPVILGHYPKEGLEKYKEYLPEITKEDMELIHQPIDFYGQNIYNGYPVRAGADGEPEFADRPAGFPKTAAEWPVTPECLYWAGKFLYERYQLPIYITENGMSCHDNVEADGSVHDANRIQFLDEYLGNLQKAADEGAEIAGYFLWTFLDNFEWHEGYSERFGIIYVDFATQQRYVKDSAFWYKKVMESNGAALSCNQPDRKIRIERGAAEVTGAGFKVEREMDLLLSDSTDVIYVASGSGLIGSIWVDTGDRLTIPEG
;
A
#
# COMPACT_ATOMS: atom_id res chain seq x y z
N MET A 1 -0.18 22.02 2.32
CA MET A 1 -1.42 21.25 2.00
C MET A 1 -1.28 20.59 0.65
N PHE A 2 -1.91 19.42 0.45
CA PHE A 2 -1.84 18.74 -0.85
C PHE A 2 -2.48 19.56 -1.98
N ARG A 3 -2.09 19.28 -3.24
CA ARG A 3 -2.66 19.93 -4.43
C ARG A 3 -4.17 19.70 -4.50
N LYS A 4 -4.92 20.61 -5.16
CA LYS A 4 -6.41 20.53 -5.20
C LYS A 4 -6.96 19.28 -5.88
N ASP A 5 -6.20 18.73 -6.81
CA ASP A 5 -6.52 17.52 -7.56
C ASP A 5 -5.80 16.26 -7.01
N PHE A 6 -5.33 16.33 -5.76
CA PHE A 6 -4.74 15.18 -5.07
C PHE A 6 -5.76 14.04 -4.93
N VAL A 7 -5.33 12.84 -5.30
CA VAL A 7 -6.19 11.66 -5.26
C VAL A 7 -6.12 11.01 -3.89
N TRP A 8 -7.22 11.08 -3.15
CA TRP A 8 -7.41 10.36 -1.91
C TRP A 8 -8.16 9.07 -2.19
N GLY A 9 -7.56 7.94 -1.84
CA GLY A 9 -8.15 6.63 -2.10
C GLY A 9 -7.86 5.60 -1.03
N VAL A 10 -8.42 4.42 -1.27
CA VAL A 10 -8.13 3.18 -0.55
C VAL A 10 -7.75 2.09 -1.56
N ALA A 11 -7.09 1.04 -1.09
CA ALA A 11 -6.63 -0.04 -1.96
C ALA A 11 -7.09 -1.42 -1.47
N SER A 12 -7.11 -2.38 -2.38
CA SER A 12 -7.17 -3.81 -2.11
C SER A 12 -6.64 -4.63 -3.30
N SER A 13 -6.66 -5.96 -3.19
CA SER A 13 -6.40 -6.86 -4.32
C SER A 13 -7.46 -7.95 -4.42
N ALA A 14 -7.69 -8.44 -5.63
CA ALA A 14 -8.74 -9.40 -5.94
C ALA A 14 -8.67 -10.67 -5.07
N TYR A 15 -7.53 -11.36 -5.07
CA TYR A 15 -7.39 -12.59 -4.28
C TYR A 15 -7.63 -12.39 -2.79
N GLN A 16 -7.20 -11.24 -2.26
CA GLN A 16 -7.28 -10.96 -0.84
C GLN A 16 -8.71 -10.66 -0.35
N VAL A 17 -9.59 -10.09 -1.19
CA VAL A 17 -10.94 -9.64 -0.74
C VAL A 17 -12.11 -10.36 -1.39
N GLU A 18 -11.98 -10.81 -2.64
CA GLU A 18 -13.14 -11.22 -3.45
C GLU A 18 -13.84 -12.50 -2.97
N GLY A 19 -13.05 -13.46 -2.50
CA GLY A 19 -13.54 -14.82 -2.32
C GLY A 19 -13.65 -15.59 -3.64
N ARG A 20 -14.20 -16.81 -3.59
CA ARG A 20 -14.29 -17.71 -4.72
C ARG A 20 -15.64 -18.41 -4.78
N ASP A 21 -16.36 -18.28 -5.90
CA ASP A 21 -17.51 -19.09 -6.24
C ASP A 21 -17.09 -20.23 -7.20
N LYS A 22 -17.32 -21.48 -6.79
CA LYS A 22 -17.03 -22.67 -7.64
C LYS A 22 -17.75 -22.66 -8.99
N ASN A 23 -18.80 -21.86 -9.14
CA ASN A 23 -19.65 -21.81 -10.34
C ASN A 23 -19.40 -20.57 -11.21
N ASP A 24 -18.46 -19.71 -10.86
CA ASP A 24 -18.15 -18.47 -11.58
C ASP A 24 -17.35 -18.72 -12.87
N GLY A 25 -16.78 -19.90 -13.03
CA GLY A 25 -15.98 -20.30 -14.18
C GLY A 25 -14.53 -19.85 -14.10
N ALA A 26 -14.07 -19.34 -12.96
CA ALA A 26 -12.67 -19.01 -12.72
C ALA A 26 -11.77 -20.23 -12.79
N GLY A 27 -10.55 -20.04 -13.29
CA GLY A 27 -9.47 -21.03 -13.20
C GLY A 27 -8.82 -21.03 -11.81
N THR A 28 -8.00 -22.03 -11.55
CA THR A 28 -7.13 -22.06 -10.37
C THR A 28 -5.95 -21.12 -10.56
N CYS A 29 -5.60 -20.35 -9.54
CA CYS A 29 -4.37 -19.58 -9.52
C CYS A 29 -3.31 -20.19 -8.59
N ILE A 30 -2.09 -19.70 -8.65
CA ILE A 30 -0.98 -20.22 -7.83
C ILE A 30 -1.24 -20.09 -6.33
N TRP A 31 -2.01 -19.11 -5.88
CA TRP A 31 -2.38 -18.95 -4.47
C TRP A 31 -3.43 -19.98 -4.01
N ASP A 32 -4.35 -20.40 -4.88
CA ASP A 32 -5.26 -21.49 -4.57
C ASP A 32 -4.47 -22.78 -4.26
N THR A 33 -3.54 -23.15 -5.16
CA THR A 33 -2.67 -24.30 -4.98
C THR A 33 -1.83 -24.19 -3.71
N PHE A 34 -1.23 -23.03 -3.47
CA PHE A 34 -0.39 -22.78 -2.30
C PHE A 34 -1.15 -22.92 -0.98
N THR A 35 -2.39 -22.41 -0.91
CA THR A 35 -3.23 -22.53 0.28
C THR A 35 -3.78 -23.94 0.47
N GLU A 36 -4.11 -24.66 -0.61
CA GLU A 36 -4.52 -26.07 -0.57
C GLU A 36 -3.40 -26.98 -0.09
N GLU A 37 -2.12 -26.63 -0.35
CA GLU A 37 -0.95 -27.30 0.21
C GLU A 37 -0.74 -27.00 1.71
N GLY A 38 -1.56 -26.15 2.32
CA GLY A 38 -1.48 -25.78 3.75
C GLY A 38 -0.27 -24.92 4.11
N ARG A 39 0.23 -24.11 3.18
CA ARG A 39 1.47 -23.32 3.32
C ARG A 39 1.26 -21.92 3.89
N THR A 40 0.06 -21.62 4.32
CA THR A 40 -0.33 -20.36 4.98
C THR A 40 -0.47 -20.56 6.48
N PHE A 41 -0.43 -19.46 7.23
CA PHE A 41 -0.68 -19.48 8.68
C PHE A 41 -1.99 -20.20 9.00
N GLU A 42 -1.97 -21.16 9.93
CA GLU A 42 -3.11 -21.99 10.34
C GLU A 42 -3.90 -22.61 9.19
N HIS A 43 -3.26 -22.81 8.01
CA HIS A 43 -3.88 -23.34 6.79
C HIS A 43 -5.05 -22.49 6.27
N HIS A 44 -5.01 -21.19 6.53
CA HIS A 44 -6.01 -20.27 6.03
C HIS A 44 -5.99 -20.20 4.48
N ASN A 45 -7.15 -19.93 3.88
CA ASN A 45 -7.31 -19.70 2.45
C ASN A 45 -8.24 -18.50 2.20
N ALA A 46 -8.25 -17.99 0.98
CA ALA A 46 -9.04 -16.83 0.58
C ALA A 46 -10.38 -17.20 -0.09
N TYR A 47 -10.90 -18.42 0.11
CA TYR A 47 -12.12 -18.87 -0.59
C TYR A 47 -13.39 -18.08 -0.22
N VAL A 48 -13.40 -17.45 0.95
CA VAL A 48 -14.44 -16.50 1.35
C VAL A 48 -13.84 -15.12 1.51
N SER A 49 -12.78 -15.00 2.31
CA SER A 49 -12.13 -13.74 2.67
C SER A 49 -13.13 -12.68 3.14
N ALA A 50 -13.17 -11.51 2.50
CA ALA A 50 -14.16 -10.47 2.74
C ALA A 50 -15.43 -10.64 1.88
N ASP A 51 -15.52 -11.69 1.06
CA ASP A 51 -16.67 -11.99 0.21
C ASP A 51 -17.09 -10.81 -0.70
N ASP A 52 -16.11 -9.99 -1.11
CA ASP A 52 -16.35 -8.74 -1.83
C ASP A 52 -17.06 -8.98 -3.17
N MET A 53 -16.78 -10.10 -3.88
CA MET A 53 -17.46 -10.42 -5.13
C MET A 53 -18.99 -10.51 -5.00
N HIS A 54 -19.53 -10.76 -3.81
CA HIS A 54 -20.96 -10.78 -3.54
C HIS A 54 -21.43 -9.51 -2.82
N ARG A 55 -20.52 -8.79 -2.13
CA ARG A 55 -20.83 -7.67 -1.23
C ARG A 55 -20.33 -6.32 -1.70
N TYR A 56 -19.65 -6.22 -2.86
CA TYR A 56 -19.07 -4.97 -3.36
C TYR A 56 -20.07 -3.79 -3.38
N LYS A 57 -21.38 -4.05 -3.58
CA LYS A 57 -22.40 -2.97 -3.55
C LYS A 57 -22.56 -2.35 -2.17
N GLU A 58 -22.48 -3.17 -1.12
CA GLU A 58 -22.51 -2.72 0.28
C GLU A 58 -21.20 -1.98 0.59
N ASP A 59 -20.06 -2.56 0.22
CA ASP A 59 -18.74 -2.03 0.51
C ASP A 59 -18.49 -0.70 -0.24
N TYR A 60 -18.94 -0.57 -1.50
CA TYR A 60 -18.83 0.71 -2.23
C TYR A 60 -19.82 1.78 -1.73
N ALA A 61 -20.99 1.38 -1.24
CA ALA A 61 -21.88 2.31 -0.55
C ALA A 61 -21.24 2.84 0.74
N LEU A 62 -20.58 1.97 1.51
CA LEU A 62 -19.83 2.33 2.70
C LEU A 62 -18.63 3.24 2.37
N MET A 63 -17.87 2.95 1.31
CA MET A 63 -16.81 3.83 0.81
C MET A 63 -17.33 5.24 0.52
N ARG A 64 -18.48 5.35 -0.17
CA ARG A 64 -19.12 6.66 -0.45
C ARG A 64 -19.49 7.38 0.84
N GLU A 65 -20.07 6.69 1.83
CA GLU A 65 -20.45 7.27 3.13
C GLU A 65 -19.23 7.78 3.90
N LEU A 66 -18.11 7.09 3.75
CA LEU A 66 -16.82 7.48 4.31
C LEU A 66 -16.06 8.51 3.45
N GLY A 67 -16.65 8.97 2.34
CA GLY A 67 -16.07 10.03 1.52
C GLY A 67 -14.91 9.60 0.60
N VAL A 68 -14.68 8.30 0.43
CA VAL A 68 -13.66 7.75 -0.48
C VAL A 68 -13.94 8.19 -1.91
N LYS A 69 -12.92 8.70 -2.63
CA LYS A 69 -13.04 9.22 -3.99
C LYS A 69 -12.35 8.35 -5.04
N ALA A 70 -11.43 7.49 -4.64
CA ALA A 70 -10.72 6.59 -5.53
C ALA A 70 -10.52 5.22 -4.87
N TYR A 71 -10.60 4.17 -5.67
CA TYR A 71 -10.36 2.81 -5.21
C TYR A 71 -9.39 2.10 -6.15
N ARG A 72 -8.22 1.73 -5.62
CA ARG A 72 -7.27 0.88 -6.31
C ARG A 72 -7.61 -0.57 -6.01
N PHE A 73 -7.96 -1.31 -7.04
CA PHE A 73 -8.32 -2.73 -6.96
C PHE A 73 -7.57 -3.51 -8.04
N SER A 74 -7.52 -4.81 -7.95
CA SER A 74 -7.00 -5.65 -9.03
C SER A 74 -8.10 -6.48 -9.67
N VAL A 75 -7.83 -6.98 -10.87
CA VAL A 75 -8.66 -7.97 -11.55
C VAL A 75 -7.92 -9.30 -11.58
N SER A 76 -8.62 -10.39 -11.28
CA SER A 76 -8.01 -11.71 -11.25
C SER A 76 -7.80 -12.24 -12.67
N TRP A 77 -6.54 -12.48 -13.04
CA TRP A 77 -6.18 -13.07 -14.33
C TRP A 77 -6.82 -14.46 -14.50
N ALA A 78 -6.72 -15.32 -13.46
CA ALA A 78 -7.29 -16.65 -13.48
C ALA A 78 -8.83 -16.64 -13.54
N ARG A 79 -9.49 -15.57 -13.06
CA ARG A 79 -10.95 -15.43 -13.18
C ARG A 79 -11.35 -14.98 -14.59
N LEU A 80 -10.63 -14.02 -15.18
CA LEU A 80 -10.90 -13.52 -16.53
C LEU A 80 -10.51 -14.52 -17.61
N MET A 81 -9.39 -15.21 -17.45
CA MET A 81 -8.87 -16.20 -18.40
C MET A 81 -8.48 -17.47 -17.65
N PRO A 82 -9.37 -18.42 -17.48
CA PRO A 82 -9.20 -19.60 -16.62
C PRO A 82 -7.97 -20.45 -16.92
N GLU A 83 -7.56 -20.51 -18.21
CA GLU A 83 -6.35 -21.21 -18.64
C GLU A 83 -5.14 -20.25 -18.80
N GLY A 84 -5.32 -18.99 -18.43
CA GLY A 84 -4.33 -17.92 -18.59
C GLY A 84 -4.24 -17.35 -20.00
N THR A 85 -4.67 -18.08 -21.01
CA THR A 85 -4.69 -17.69 -22.43
C THR A 85 -5.95 -18.23 -23.12
N GLY A 86 -6.26 -17.70 -24.29
CA GLY A 86 -7.33 -18.17 -25.18
C GLY A 86 -8.73 -17.85 -24.65
N ARG A 87 -9.34 -18.74 -23.90
CA ARG A 87 -10.73 -18.60 -23.47
C ARG A 87 -10.93 -17.47 -22.44
N VAL A 88 -11.83 -16.55 -22.76
CA VAL A 88 -12.27 -15.51 -21.84
C VAL A 88 -13.52 -15.98 -21.08
N ASN A 89 -13.56 -15.71 -19.79
CA ASN A 89 -14.72 -15.98 -18.95
C ASN A 89 -15.67 -14.77 -18.95
N GLU A 90 -16.72 -14.85 -19.77
CA GLU A 90 -17.69 -13.77 -19.95
C GLU A 90 -18.44 -13.41 -18.64
N LYS A 91 -18.58 -14.37 -17.71
CA LYS A 91 -19.19 -14.09 -16.39
C LYS A 91 -18.27 -13.16 -15.57
N ALA A 92 -16.96 -13.40 -15.62
CA ALA A 92 -15.99 -12.55 -14.95
C ALA A 92 -15.92 -11.15 -15.57
N VAL A 93 -15.99 -11.07 -16.90
CA VAL A 93 -16.08 -9.78 -17.60
C VAL A 93 -17.31 -9.01 -17.13
N ALA A 94 -18.47 -9.66 -17.09
CA ALA A 94 -19.72 -9.03 -16.64
C ALA A 94 -19.65 -8.58 -15.18
N LEU A 95 -19.06 -9.41 -14.29
CA LEU A 95 -18.87 -9.09 -12.87
C LEU A 95 -17.99 -7.85 -12.70
N TYR A 96 -16.78 -7.84 -13.27
CA TYR A 96 -15.88 -6.69 -13.12
C TYR A 96 -16.43 -5.42 -13.76
N ARG A 97 -17.18 -5.52 -14.87
CA ARG A 97 -17.88 -4.36 -15.42
C ARG A 97 -18.94 -3.82 -14.46
N ASP A 98 -19.73 -4.70 -13.82
CA ASP A 98 -20.75 -4.26 -12.84
C ASP A 98 -20.05 -3.62 -11.61
N MET A 99 -18.97 -4.20 -11.10
CA MET A 99 -18.17 -3.63 -10.01
C MET A 99 -17.66 -2.22 -10.36
N ILE A 100 -17.03 -2.04 -11.52
CA ILE A 100 -16.50 -0.74 -11.95
C ILE A 100 -17.62 0.28 -12.12
N LEU A 101 -18.75 -0.10 -12.72
CA LEU A 101 -19.90 0.78 -12.89
C LEU A 101 -20.54 1.14 -11.53
N GLU A 102 -20.59 0.21 -10.59
CA GLU A 102 -21.09 0.48 -9.24
C GLU A 102 -20.12 1.41 -8.45
N MET A 103 -18.78 1.27 -8.61
CA MET A 103 -17.82 2.27 -8.09
C MET A 103 -18.18 3.67 -8.61
N LYS A 104 -18.30 3.82 -9.93
CA LYS A 104 -18.61 5.12 -10.56
C LYS A 104 -19.95 5.68 -10.12
N LYS A 105 -20.97 4.86 -9.99
CA LYS A 105 -22.28 5.25 -9.46
C LYS A 105 -22.20 5.80 -8.04
N ASN A 106 -21.26 5.28 -7.23
CA ASN A 106 -20.97 5.76 -5.88
C ASN A 106 -19.99 6.95 -5.85
N GLY A 107 -19.56 7.47 -7.00
CA GLY A 107 -18.63 8.60 -7.11
C GLY A 107 -17.18 8.24 -6.78
N ILE A 108 -16.83 6.96 -6.94
CA ILE A 108 -15.51 6.41 -6.70
C ILE A 108 -14.80 6.21 -8.04
N GLU A 109 -13.63 6.80 -8.22
CA GLU A 109 -12.81 6.61 -9.42
C GLU A 109 -12.04 5.29 -9.35
N PRO A 110 -12.19 4.40 -10.35
CA PRO A 110 -11.52 3.11 -10.36
C PRO A 110 -10.07 3.23 -10.84
N TYR A 111 -9.13 2.64 -10.10
CA TYR A 111 -7.72 2.45 -10.44
C TYR A 111 -7.43 0.97 -10.51
N MET A 112 -7.27 0.43 -11.70
CA MET A 112 -7.19 -1.02 -11.94
C MET A 112 -5.74 -1.50 -11.97
N THR A 113 -5.43 -2.55 -11.21
CA THR A 113 -4.16 -3.29 -11.29
C THR A 113 -4.36 -4.58 -12.06
N LEU A 114 -3.54 -4.83 -13.09
CA LEU A 114 -3.65 -6.04 -13.91
C LEU A 114 -3.15 -7.28 -13.16
N TYR A 115 -1.97 -7.18 -12.55
CA TYR A 115 -1.35 -8.31 -11.88
C TYR A 115 -0.99 -7.98 -10.44
N HIS A 116 -1.69 -8.63 -9.52
CA HIS A 116 -1.43 -8.56 -8.09
C HIS A 116 -1.25 -9.99 -7.53
N TRP A 117 -0.26 -10.69 -8.10
CA TRP A 117 0.32 -11.97 -7.67
C TRP A 117 -0.47 -13.23 -8.01
N GLU A 118 -1.60 -13.12 -8.71
CA GLU A 118 -2.50 -14.22 -9.05
C GLU A 118 -2.20 -14.80 -10.44
N LEU A 119 -1.06 -15.47 -10.61
CA LEU A 119 -0.79 -16.17 -11.86
C LEU A 119 -1.74 -17.37 -12.02
N PRO A 120 -2.41 -17.56 -13.18
CA PRO A 120 -3.13 -18.80 -13.47
C PRO A 120 -2.22 -20.03 -13.30
N GLN A 121 -2.68 -21.03 -12.55
CA GLN A 121 -1.90 -22.27 -12.32
C GLN A 121 -1.52 -22.96 -13.63
N ALA A 122 -2.42 -22.92 -14.63
CA ALA A 122 -2.15 -23.46 -15.95
C ALA A 122 -0.93 -22.84 -16.67
N LEU A 123 -0.60 -21.58 -16.35
CA LEU A 123 0.62 -20.92 -16.86
C LEU A 123 1.84 -21.27 -15.99
N GLU A 124 1.64 -21.40 -14.68
CA GLU A 124 2.71 -21.83 -13.77
C GLU A 124 3.18 -23.25 -14.09
N ASP A 125 2.25 -24.14 -14.45
CA ASP A 125 2.56 -25.52 -14.88
C ASP A 125 3.39 -25.56 -16.19
N LYS A 126 3.38 -24.47 -16.97
CA LYS A 126 4.21 -24.29 -18.17
C LYS A 126 5.53 -23.53 -17.88
N GLY A 127 5.82 -23.25 -16.61
CA GLY A 127 7.02 -22.55 -16.16
C GLY A 127 6.81 -21.14 -15.64
N GLY A 128 5.59 -20.61 -15.71
CA GLY A 128 5.21 -19.32 -15.14
C GLY A 128 6.08 -18.16 -15.61
N TRP A 129 6.51 -17.31 -14.68
CA TRP A 129 7.37 -16.15 -14.98
C TRP A 129 8.78 -16.52 -15.46
N LEU A 130 9.23 -17.77 -15.27
CA LEU A 130 10.50 -18.24 -15.80
C LEU A 130 10.42 -18.56 -17.31
N ASN A 131 9.24 -18.91 -17.81
CA ASN A 131 9.01 -19.14 -19.23
C ASN A 131 8.89 -17.81 -19.97
N GLU A 132 9.68 -17.62 -21.01
CA GLU A 132 9.69 -16.38 -21.80
C GLU A 132 8.35 -16.10 -22.50
N GLU A 133 7.55 -17.12 -22.80
CA GLU A 133 6.20 -16.95 -23.37
C GLU A 133 5.26 -16.14 -22.47
N ILE A 134 5.60 -15.97 -21.18
CA ILE A 134 4.81 -15.15 -20.24
C ILE A 134 4.64 -13.71 -20.74
N ILE A 135 5.58 -13.22 -21.53
CA ILE A 135 5.55 -11.88 -22.14
C ILE A 135 4.36 -11.77 -23.09
N ASP A 136 4.12 -12.81 -23.88
CA ASP A 136 2.99 -12.88 -24.80
C ASP A 136 1.68 -13.20 -24.07
N TRP A 137 1.70 -14.10 -23.11
CA TRP A 137 0.52 -14.45 -22.30
C TRP A 137 0.00 -13.23 -21.53
N PHE A 138 0.89 -12.45 -20.92
CA PHE A 138 0.52 -11.23 -20.20
C PHE A 138 0.00 -10.15 -21.15
N ALA A 139 0.55 -10.03 -22.33
CA ALA A 139 0.05 -9.11 -23.35
C ALA A 139 -1.35 -9.52 -23.88
N GLU A 140 -1.62 -10.83 -24.03
CA GLU A 140 -2.95 -11.32 -24.39
C GLU A 140 -3.99 -10.97 -23.29
N TYR A 141 -3.62 -11.19 -22.02
CA TYR A 141 -4.44 -10.78 -20.90
C TYR A 141 -4.67 -9.26 -20.85
N ALA A 142 -3.62 -8.47 -21.04
CA ALA A 142 -3.74 -7.01 -21.13
C ALA A 142 -4.66 -6.56 -22.27
N LYS A 143 -4.70 -7.29 -23.39
CA LYS A 143 -5.65 -7.04 -24.48
C LYS A 143 -7.08 -7.30 -24.05
N VAL A 144 -7.33 -8.41 -23.36
CA VAL A 144 -8.69 -8.72 -22.82
C VAL A 144 -9.16 -7.61 -21.89
N VAL A 145 -8.28 -7.12 -21.00
CA VAL A 145 -8.59 -5.99 -20.11
C VAL A 145 -8.88 -4.72 -20.91
N ALA A 146 -8.03 -4.37 -21.88
CA ALA A 146 -8.22 -3.18 -22.71
C ALA A 146 -9.56 -3.19 -23.46
N GLU A 147 -9.88 -4.29 -24.10
CA GLU A 147 -11.11 -4.42 -24.90
C GLU A 147 -12.40 -4.46 -24.05
N ASN A 148 -12.30 -4.86 -22.77
CA ASN A 148 -13.49 -5.04 -21.94
C ASN A 148 -13.73 -3.95 -20.90
N PHE A 149 -12.69 -3.20 -20.47
CA PHE A 149 -12.85 -2.30 -19.32
C PHE A 149 -12.42 -0.86 -19.58
N THR A 150 -11.63 -0.56 -20.62
CA THR A 150 -11.08 0.79 -20.80
C THR A 150 -12.11 1.83 -21.25
N ASP A 151 -13.31 1.44 -21.60
CA ASP A 151 -14.45 2.37 -21.80
C ASP A 151 -15.01 2.93 -20.49
N ILE A 152 -14.72 2.28 -19.36
CA ILE A 152 -15.25 2.62 -18.04
C ILE A 152 -14.17 2.81 -16.95
N CYS A 153 -12.92 2.42 -17.23
CA CYS A 153 -11.77 2.61 -16.35
C CYS A 153 -10.56 3.02 -17.19
N ASP A 154 -10.01 4.19 -16.93
CA ASP A 154 -8.90 4.76 -17.72
C ASP A 154 -7.58 4.85 -16.96
N LYS A 155 -7.52 4.38 -15.71
CA LYS A 155 -6.31 4.36 -14.88
C LYS A 155 -5.90 2.93 -14.57
N ILE A 156 -4.74 2.53 -15.06
CA ILE A 156 -4.31 1.13 -15.08
C ILE A 156 -2.87 1.00 -14.58
N PHE A 157 -2.64 0.11 -13.62
CA PHE A 157 -1.32 -0.36 -13.22
C PHE A 157 -1.05 -1.72 -13.87
N THR A 158 0.13 -1.92 -14.40
CA THR A 158 0.52 -3.20 -15.02
C THR A 158 0.84 -4.26 -13.97
N LEU A 159 1.86 -4.02 -13.15
CA LEU A 159 2.36 -4.95 -12.15
C LEU A 159 2.34 -4.30 -10.77
N ASN A 160 1.94 -5.08 -9.76
CA ASN A 160 2.14 -4.76 -8.35
C ASN A 160 3.34 -5.52 -7.81
N GLU A 161 4.28 -4.80 -7.21
CA GLU A 161 5.42 -5.31 -6.43
C GLU A 161 6.14 -6.53 -7.06
N PRO A 162 6.83 -6.36 -8.18
CA PRO A 162 7.61 -7.47 -8.73
C PRO A 162 8.64 -8.02 -7.73
N GLN A 163 9.15 -7.19 -6.83
CA GLN A 163 10.05 -7.60 -5.75
C GLN A 163 9.46 -8.73 -4.90
N CYS A 164 8.16 -8.65 -4.60
CA CYS A 164 7.48 -9.60 -3.73
C CYS A 164 7.19 -10.93 -4.44
N PHE A 165 6.51 -10.92 -5.58
CA PHE A 165 6.23 -12.20 -6.22
C PHE A 165 7.49 -12.92 -6.72
N ILE A 166 8.54 -12.17 -7.09
CA ILE A 166 9.84 -12.76 -7.47
C ILE A 166 10.61 -13.20 -6.22
N GLY A 167 10.83 -12.28 -5.27
CA GLY A 167 11.65 -12.52 -4.09
C GLY A 167 11.03 -13.50 -3.11
N LEU A 168 9.76 -13.32 -2.77
CA LEU A 168 9.08 -14.17 -1.79
C LEU A 168 8.48 -15.42 -2.44
N GLY A 169 7.96 -15.30 -3.67
CA GLY A 169 7.28 -16.39 -4.37
C GLY A 169 8.23 -17.38 -5.03
N TYR A 170 9.10 -16.88 -5.90
CA TYR A 170 10.00 -17.73 -6.68
C TYR A 170 11.34 -17.97 -6.01
N TYR A 171 11.95 -16.96 -5.38
CA TYR A 171 13.31 -17.08 -4.86
C TYR A 171 13.35 -17.70 -3.45
N ARG A 172 12.55 -17.18 -2.50
CA ARG A 172 12.49 -17.68 -1.12
C ARG A 172 11.46 -18.78 -0.91
N GLY A 173 10.42 -18.82 -1.72
CA GLY A 173 9.36 -19.81 -1.68
C GLY A 173 8.45 -19.74 -0.46
N ILE A 174 8.30 -18.56 0.15
CA ILE A 174 7.40 -18.31 1.29
C ILE A 174 6.04 -17.74 0.86
N HIS A 175 5.93 -17.29 -0.38
CA HIS A 175 4.68 -16.97 -1.08
C HIS A 175 4.45 -17.91 -2.25
N ALA A 176 3.24 -17.91 -2.82
CA ALA A 176 2.96 -18.62 -4.06
C ALA A 176 3.87 -18.11 -5.22
N PRO A 177 4.32 -19.00 -6.10
CA PRO A 177 4.06 -20.43 -6.22
C PRO A 177 4.89 -21.30 -5.26
N GLY A 178 5.69 -20.72 -4.38
CA GLY A 178 6.44 -21.45 -3.37
C GLY A 178 7.69 -22.15 -3.88
N LYS A 179 8.27 -21.66 -4.96
CA LYS A 179 9.50 -22.19 -5.56
C LYS A 179 10.75 -21.67 -4.85
N LYS A 180 11.86 -22.35 -5.08
CA LYS A 180 13.21 -21.93 -4.68
C LYS A 180 14.11 -22.05 -5.90
N VAL A 181 14.00 -21.05 -6.77
CA VAL A 181 14.79 -20.97 -8.00
C VAL A 181 16.23 -20.54 -7.72
N THR A 182 17.13 -20.74 -8.67
CA THR A 182 18.50 -20.24 -8.56
C THR A 182 18.57 -18.72 -8.72
N PRO A 183 19.66 -18.05 -8.31
CA PRO A 183 19.85 -16.63 -8.57
C PRO A 183 19.66 -16.28 -10.06
N GLU A 184 20.26 -17.04 -10.97
CA GLU A 184 20.17 -16.81 -12.44
C GLU A 184 18.72 -16.88 -12.93
N GLU A 185 17.96 -17.86 -12.43
CA GLU A 185 16.54 -18.00 -12.76
C GLU A 185 15.74 -16.81 -12.21
N SER A 186 16.07 -16.33 -11.00
CA SER A 186 15.37 -15.19 -10.38
C SER A 186 15.59 -13.89 -11.16
N PHE A 187 16.82 -13.64 -11.65
CA PHE A 187 17.10 -12.51 -12.53
C PHE A 187 16.39 -12.63 -13.89
N ARG A 188 16.28 -13.85 -14.43
CA ARG A 188 15.52 -14.10 -15.67
C ARG A 188 14.03 -13.82 -15.47
N ILE A 189 13.45 -14.26 -14.35
CA ILE A 189 12.05 -13.96 -13.99
C ILE A 189 11.83 -12.44 -13.94
N ALA A 190 12.73 -11.70 -13.29
CA ALA A 190 12.62 -10.25 -13.21
C ALA A 190 12.69 -9.58 -14.59
N HIS A 191 13.61 -10.04 -15.43
CA HIS A 191 13.75 -9.53 -16.78
C HIS A 191 12.50 -9.81 -17.64
N ASN A 192 11.95 -11.02 -17.56
CA ASN A 192 10.69 -11.38 -18.22
C ASN A 192 9.52 -10.53 -17.70
N ALA A 193 9.43 -10.27 -16.40
CA ALA A 193 8.38 -9.43 -15.81
C ALA A 193 8.44 -7.98 -16.35
N LEU A 194 9.63 -7.40 -16.47
CA LEU A 194 9.80 -6.06 -17.03
C LEU A 194 9.49 -6.01 -18.55
N ARG A 195 9.89 -7.04 -19.32
CA ARG A 195 9.52 -7.18 -20.73
C ARG A 195 8.01 -7.33 -20.90
N ALA A 196 7.36 -8.13 -20.03
CA ALA A 196 5.91 -8.30 -20.01
C ALA A 196 5.19 -6.99 -19.67
N HIS A 197 5.71 -6.20 -18.72
CA HIS A 197 5.23 -4.85 -18.44
C HIS A 197 5.23 -3.99 -19.71
N GLY A 198 6.37 -3.88 -20.39
CA GLY A 198 6.49 -3.04 -21.59
C GLY A 198 5.55 -3.48 -22.71
N LYS A 199 5.44 -4.80 -22.94
CA LYS A 199 4.51 -5.36 -23.94
C LYS A 199 3.04 -5.11 -23.57
N ALA A 200 2.71 -5.18 -22.27
CA ALA A 200 1.37 -4.84 -21.79
C ALA A 200 1.04 -3.35 -22.02
N VAL A 201 1.98 -2.42 -21.77
CA VAL A 201 1.80 -0.99 -22.06
C VAL A 201 1.47 -0.76 -23.54
N ILE A 202 2.24 -1.34 -24.44
CA ILE A 202 1.99 -1.26 -25.89
C ILE A 202 0.58 -1.80 -26.22
N THR A 203 0.25 -2.95 -25.65
CA THR A 203 -1.01 -3.64 -25.93
C THR A 203 -2.22 -2.85 -25.38
N LEU A 204 -2.12 -2.36 -24.15
CA LEU A 204 -3.15 -1.53 -23.54
C LEU A 204 -3.44 -0.30 -24.38
N ARG A 205 -2.41 0.47 -24.76
CA ARG A 205 -2.57 1.69 -25.58
C ARG A 205 -3.16 1.38 -26.96
N LYS A 206 -2.80 0.24 -27.56
CA LYS A 206 -3.29 -0.17 -28.89
C LYS A 206 -4.76 -0.54 -28.89
N TYR A 207 -5.25 -1.21 -27.84
CA TYR A 207 -6.59 -1.79 -27.79
C TYR A 207 -7.54 -1.03 -26.87
N ALA A 208 -7.09 0.00 -26.17
CA ALA A 208 -7.92 0.85 -25.34
C ALA A 208 -9.02 1.54 -26.16
N LYS A 209 -10.23 1.61 -25.58
CA LYS A 209 -11.42 2.24 -26.18
C LYS A 209 -11.48 3.76 -25.99
N GLN A 210 -10.62 4.30 -25.12
CA GLN A 210 -10.42 5.72 -24.87
C GLN A 210 -8.97 5.98 -24.44
N PRO A 211 -8.49 7.24 -24.39
CA PRO A 211 -7.21 7.56 -23.78
C PRO A 211 -7.15 7.03 -22.34
N ILE A 212 -6.04 6.37 -22.00
CA ILE A 212 -5.79 5.78 -20.68
C ILE A 212 -4.49 6.29 -20.10
N GLN A 213 -4.42 6.31 -18.78
CA GLN A 213 -3.20 6.56 -18.02
C GLN A 213 -2.67 5.22 -17.47
N ILE A 214 -1.39 4.97 -17.69
CA ILE A 214 -0.75 3.72 -17.28
C ILE A 214 0.33 4.01 -16.26
N GLY A 215 0.30 3.26 -15.16
CA GLY A 215 1.28 3.29 -14.09
C GLY A 215 1.94 1.95 -13.86
N TYR A 216 2.90 1.96 -12.96
CA TYR A 216 3.69 0.83 -12.52
C TYR A 216 3.90 0.97 -11.01
N ALA A 217 3.71 -0.09 -10.23
CA ALA A 217 3.67 -0.01 -8.77
C ALA A 217 4.64 -1.00 -8.08
N PRO A 218 5.96 -0.75 -8.11
CA PRO A 218 6.91 -1.50 -7.30
C PRO A 218 6.82 -1.12 -5.81
N THR A 219 7.46 -1.91 -4.95
CA THR A 219 7.65 -1.59 -3.53
C THR A 219 9.08 -1.18 -3.22
N SER A 220 9.30 -0.57 -2.08
CA SER A 220 10.64 -0.34 -1.55
C SER A 220 10.68 -0.21 -0.03
N GLY A 221 11.72 -0.77 0.59
CA GLY A 221 12.17 -0.35 1.91
C GLY A 221 13.03 0.91 1.75
N VAL A 222 12.61 2.01 2.36
CA VAL A 222 13.24 3.32 2.12
C VAL A 222 14.44 3.53 3.02
N ALA A 223 15.62 3.75 2.44
CA ALA A 223 16.73 4.30 3.20
C ALA A 223 16.47 5.80 3.41
N TYR A 224 16.42 6.24 4.66
CA TYR A 224 16.28 7.64 5.03
C TYR A 224 17.45 8.10 5.91
N PRO A 225 17.86 9.40 5.86
CA PRO A 225 19.03 9.86 6.60
C PRO A 225 18.77 9.85 8.12
N ALA A 226 19.78 9.48 8.88
CA ALA A 226 19.74 9.47 10.35
C ALA A 226 19.73 10.89 10.94
N SER A 227 20.17 11.89 10.18
CA SER A 227 20.11 13.32 10.52
C SER A 227 19.90 14.18 9.27
N ASP A 228 19.59 15.47 9.45
CA ASP A 228 19.45 16.43 8.35
C ASP A 228 20.79 16.90 7.76
N SER A 229 21.93 16.28 8.10
CA SER A 229 23.22 16.64 7.52
C SER A 229 23.27 16.27 6.04
N PRO A 230 23.93 17.08 5.19
CA PRO A 230 24.09 16.75 3.78
C PRO A 230 24.78 15.41 3.55
N GLU A 231 25.69 15.02 4.43
CA GLU A 231 26.44 13.76 4.38
C GLU A 231 25.52 12.56 4.61
N ASP A 232 24.64 12.62 5.61
CA ASP A 232 23.67 11.56 5.90
C ASP A 232 22.61 11.45 4.78
N ILE A 233 22.16 12.59 4.24
CA ILE A 233 21.21 12.64 3.12
C ILE A 233 21.81 11.95 1.89
N GLU A 234 23.05 12.26 1.53
CA GLU A 234 23.73 11.63 0.39
C GLU A 234 23.98 10.13 0.64
N ALA A 235 24.36 9.76 1.86
CA ALA A 235 24.52 8.36 2.24
C ALA A 235 23.22 7.56 2.12
N ALA A 236 22.10 8.11 2.61
CA ALA A 236 20.78 7.49 2.50
C ALA A 236 20.36 7.34 1.03
N LYS A 237 20.52 8.38 0.21
CA LYS A 237 20.23 8.35 -1.22
C LYS A 237 21.08 7.31 -1.97
N LYS A 238 22.37 7.22 -1.63
CA LYS A 238 23.29 6.24 -2.18
C LYS A 238 22.85 4.80 -1.85
N VAL A 239 22.36 4.54 -0.64
CA VAL A 239 21.82 3.23 -0.25
C VAL A 239 20.50 2.95 -0.95
N TYR A 240 19.59 3.93 -1.00
CA TYR A 240 18.24 3.74 -1.54
C TYR A 240 18.25 3.32 -3.02
N PHE A 241 19.13 3.89 -3.81
CA PHE A 241 19.26 3.57 -5.25
C PHE A 241 20.42 2.63 -5.57
N GLY A 242 21.34 2.42 -4.65
CA GLY A 242 22.54 1.61 -4.83
C GLY A 242 22.30 0.11 -4.62
N PHE A 243 23.36 -0.65 -4.78
CA PHE A 243 23.33 -2.11 -4.76
C PHE A 243 24.10 -2.65 -3.54
N TYR A 244 23.63 -2.32 -2.34
CA TYR A 244 24.19 -2.81 -1.07
C TYR A 244 23.73 -4.22 -0.71
N ASN A 245 22.59 -4.67 -1.28
CA ASN A 245 22.08 -6.01 -1.08
C ASN A 245 23.00 -7.05 -1.74
N ASP A 246 23.24 -8.15 -1.05
CA ASP A 246 23.85 -9.35 -1.63
C ASP A 246 22.87 -10.08 -2.58
N VAL A 247 23.34 -11.19 -3.16
CA VAL A 247 22.50 -11.99 -4.09
C VAL A 247 21.27 -12.59 -3.40
N ASP A 248 21.30 -12.81 -2.08
CA ASP A 248 20.15 -13.37 -1.35
C ASP A 248 19.03 -12.34 -1.13
N ASN A 249 19.38 -11.05 -1.21
CA ASN A 249 18.45 -9.93 -1.00
C ASN A 249 18.32 -9.00 -2.22
N TRP A 250 18.86 -9.37 -3.38
CA TRP A 250 18.93 -8.53 -4.57
C TRP A 250 17.57 -8.02 -5.04
N THR A 251 16.51 -8.79 -4.83
CA THR A 251 15.13 -8.44 -5.26
C THR A 251 14.60 -7.15 -4.63
N TRP A 252 15.21 -6.67 -3.54
CA TRP A 252 14.78 -5.46 -2.86
C TRP A 252 15.45 -4.17 -3.37
N ASN A 253 16.27 -4.23 -4.40
CA ASN A 253 16.87 -3.05 -5.02
C ASN A 253 15.82 -2.30 -5.87
N VAL A 254 15.39 -1.11 -5.43
CA VAL A 254 14.33 -0.35 -6.11
C VAL A 254 14.72 0.07 -7.52
N SER A 255 15.97 0.50 -7.73
CA SER A 255 16.45 0.96 -9.03
C SER A 255 16.56 -0.15 -10.07
N TRP A 256 16.71 -1.42 -9.65
CA TRP A 256 16.71 -2.56 -10.57
C TRP A 256 15.41 -2.69 -11.36
N TYR A 257 14.29 -2.39 -10.73
CA TYR A 257 12.96 -2.50 -11.34
C TYR A 257 12.48 -1.19 -11.97
N SER A 258 12.93 -0.05 -11.45
CA SER A 258 12.39 1.25 -11.85
C SER A 258 13.21 1.91 -12.96
N ASP A 259 14.55 1.84 -12.91
CA ASP A 259 15.41 2.46 -13.93
C ASP A 259 15.16 1.89 -15.34
N PRO A 260 15.05 0.56 -15.57
CA PRO A 260 14.75 0.02 -16.88
C PRO A 260 13.44 0.51 -17.47
N VAL A 261 12.40 0.63 -16.62
CA VAL A 261 11.07 1.09 -17.03
C VAL A 261 11.05 2.58 -17.33
N ILE A 262 11.68 3.39 -16.47
CA ILE A 262 11.53 4.85 -16.52
C ILE A 262 12.69 5.53 -17.25
N LEU A 263 13.93 5.04 -17.05
CA LEU A 263 15.13 5.64 -17.63
C LEU A 263 15.66 4.88 -18.87
N GLY A 264 15.13 3.68 -19.16
CA GLY A 264 15.49 2.90 -20.34
C GLY A 264 16.81 2.13 -20.23
N HIS A 265 17.33 1.93 -19.03
CA HIS A 265 18.55 1.15 -18.82
C HIS A 265 18.61 0.57 -17.42
N TYR A 266 19.22 -0.61 -17.29
CA TYR A 266 19.58 -1.12 -15.98
C TYR A 266 20.70 -0.30 -15.34
N PRO A 267 20.74 -0.16 -14.00
CA PRO A 267 21.85 0.48 -13.28
C PRO A 267 23.18 -0.22 -13.53
N LYS A 268 24.20 0.54 -13.93
CA LYS A 268 25.53 -0.02 -14.26
C LYS A 268 26.18 -0.76 -13.09
N GLU A 269 26.04 -0.21 -11.90
CA GLU A 269 26.54 -0.81 -10.67
C GLU A 269 25.91 -2.18 -10.40
N GLY A 270 24.59 -2.29 -10.57
CA GLY A 270 23.86 -3.55 -10.43
C GLY A 270 24.27 -4.58 -11.50
N LEU A 271 24.42 -4.13 -12.76
CA LEU A 271 24.90 -5.00 -13.84
C LEU A 271 26.29 -5.58 -13.53
N GLU A 272 27.21 -4.78 -13.00
CA GLU A 272 28.55 -5.26 -12.65
C GLU A 272 28.52 -6.17 -11.42
N LYS A 273 27.75 -5.81 -10.40
CA LYS A 273 27.64 -6.59 -9.16
C LYS A 273 27.09 -7.99 -9.37
N TYR A 274 26.03 -8.10 -10.19
CA TYR A 274 25.30 -9.36 -10.40
C TYR A 274 25.61 -10.04 -11.73
N LYS A 275 26.65 -9.62 -12.42
CA LYS A 275 26.99 -10.07 -13.80
C LYS A 275 27.00 -11.57 -14.01
N GLU A 276 27.34 -12.35 -12.98
CA GLU A 276 27.42 -13.82 -13.05
C GLU A 276 26.02 -14.49 -13.14
N TYR A 277 24.97 -13.77 -12.75
CA TYR A 277 23.60 -14.29 -12.66
C TYR A 277 22.67 -13.73 -13.74
N LEU A 278 23.13 -12.76 -14.53
CA LEU A 278 22.27 -12.05 -15.46
C LEU A 278 21.95 -12.86 -16.71
N PRO A 279 20.68 -12.80 -17.20
CA PRO A 279 20.37 -13.23 -18.55
C PRO A 279 21.06 -12.32 -19.58
N GLU A 280 21.07 -12.75 -20.84
CA GLU A 280 21.38 -11.82 -21.93
C GLU A 280 20.34 -10.69 -21.94
N ILE A 281 20.79 -9.44 -21.97
CA ILE A 281 19.96 -8.23 -22.02
C ILE A 281 20.25 -7.55 -23.35
N THR A 282 19.31 -7.60 -24.27
CA THR A 282 19.46 -7.03 -25.60
C THR A 282 18.98 -5.57 -25.67
N LYS A 283 19.33 -4.88 -26.73
CA LYS A 283 18.82 -3.53 -26.99
C LYS A 283 17.29 -3.56 -27.22
N GLU A 284 16.83 -4.59 -27.90
CA GLU A 284 15.42 -4.84 -28.19
C GLU A 284 14.61 -5.06 -26.90
N ASP A 285 15.18 -5.75 -25.91
CA ASP A 285 14.57 -5.90 -24.58
C ASP A 285 14.41 -4.54 -23.89
N MET A 286 15.44 -3.70 -23.93
CA MET A 286 15.39 -2.37 -23.33
C MET A 286 14.38 -1.45 -24.03
N GLU A 287 14.30 -1.51 -25.37
CA GLU A 287 13.29 -0.79 -26.14
C GLU A 287 11.86 -1.28 -25.81
N LEU A 288 11.69 -2.58 -25.54
CA LEU A 288 10.43 -3.16 -25.13
C LEU A 288 10.04 -2.75 -23.69
N ILE A 289 10.98 -2.79 -22.75
CA ILE A 289 10.75 -2.46 -21.33
C ILE A 289 10.42 -0.97 -21.18
N HIS A 290 11.18 -0.11 -21.82
CA HIS A 290 11.08 1.35 -21.70
C HIS A 290 9.93 1.90 -22.52
N GLN A 291 8.70 1.60 -22.10
CA GLN A 291 7.51 2.20 -22.67
C GLN A 291 7.03 3.37 -21.80
N PRO A 292 6.55 4.48 -22.40
CA PRO A 292 6.09 5.63 -21.63
C PRO A 292 4.97 5.26 -20.65
N ILE A 293 5.16 5.55 -19.37
CA ILE A 293 4.14 5.51 -18.34
C ILE A 293 3.74 6.93 -17.93
N ASP A 294 2.52 7.10 -17.44
CA ASP A 294 1.96 8.42 -17.13
C ASP A 294 2.18 8.83 -15.67
N PHE A 295 2.37 7.86 -14.78
CA PHE A 295 2.61 8.07 -13.36
C PHE A 295 3.38 6.90 -12.75
N TYR A 296 4.03 7.16 -11.63
CA TYR A 296 4.83 6.19 -10.91
C TYR A 296 4.18 5.87 -9.56
N GLY A 297 3.79 4.62 -9.36
CA GLY A 297 3.27 4.11 -8.10
C GLY A 297 4.38 3.59 -7.21
N GLN A 298 4.21 3.70 -5.89
CA GLN A 298 5.10 3.11 -4.90
C GLN A 298 4.31 2.60 -3.69
N ASN A 299 4.54 1.34 -3.34
CA ASN A 299 4.07 0.78 -2.09
C ASN A 299 5.16 0.96 -1.03
N ILE A 300 4.87 1.73 0.02
CA ILE A 300 5.86 2.08 1.03
C ILE A 300 5.25 1.93 2.42
N TYR A 301 5.81 1.06 3.24
CA TYR A 301 5.32 0.81 4.60
C TYR A 301 6.32 1.22 5.67
N ASN A 302 7.61 1.10 5.40
CA ASN A 302 8.66 1.40 6.35
C ASN A 302 10.00 1.69 5.65
N GLY A 303 10.99 2.03 6.45
CA GLY A 303 12.33 2.30 5.99
C GLY A 303 13.37 2.06 7.09
N TYR A 304 14.60 2.38 6.82
CA TYR A 304 15.72 2.23 7.74
C TYR A 304 16.62 3.47 7.71
N PRO A 305 17.12 3.91 8.89
CA PRO A 305 17.99 5.07 8.99
C PRO A 305 19.39 4.75 8.48
N VAL A 306 19.98 5.68 7.74
CA VAL A 306 21.34 5.58 7.19
C VAL A 306 22.11 6.85 7.55
N ARG A 307 23.36 6.70 7.94
CA ARG A 307 24.31 7.81 8.18
C ARG A 307 25.56 7.66 7.33
N ALA A 308 26.29 8.74 7.19
CA ALA A 308 27.64 8.70 6.65
C ALA A 308 28.60 8.14 7.71
N GLY A 309 29.33 7.09 7.37
CA GLY A 309 30.40 6.56 8.20
C GLY A 309 31.64 7.46 8.26
N ALA A 310 32.57 7.15 9.15
CA ALA A 310 33.81 7.93 9.33
C ALA A 310 34.71 7.96 8.08
N ASP A 311 34.59 6.95 7.22
CA ASP A 311 35.28 6.84 5.93
C ASP A 311 34.48 7.45 4.74
N GLY A 312 33.28 7.98 5.02
CA GLY A 312 32.38 8.54 4.02
C GLY A 312 31.48 7.51 3.32
N GLU A 313 31.60 6.22 3.64
CA GLU A 313 30.68 5.19 3.13
C GLU A 313 29.40 5.12 4.00
N PRO A 314 28.26 4.73 3.42
CA PRO A 314 27.02 4.62 4.16
C PRO A 314 27.05 3.52 5.23
N GLU A 315 26.50 3.83 6.40
CA GLU A 315 26.27 2.88 7.49
C GLU A 315 24.79 2.87 7.89
N PHE A 316 24.23 1.66 8.09
CA PHE A 316 22.91 1.55 8.70
C PHE A 316 22.97 1.96 10.17
N ALA A 317 22.13 2.89 10.58
CA ALA A 317 22.04 3.31 11.96
C ALA A 317 21.13 2.37 12.77
N ASP A 318 21.53 2.07 14.00
CA ASP A 318 20.74 1.25 14.91
C ASP A 318 19.48 1.98 15.37
N ARG A 319 18.38 1.23 15.53
CA ARG A 319 17.20 1.73 16.21
C ARG A 319 17.32 1.52 17.71
N PRO A 320 16.83 2.47 18.54
CA PRO A 320 16.83 2.29 19.98
C PRO A 320 15.99 1.08 20.42
N ALA A 321 16.30 0.53 21.59
CA ALA A 321 15.50 -0.53 22.19
C ALA A 321 14.06 -0.04 22.41
N GLY A 322 13.07 -0.89 22.11
CA GLY A 322 11.65 -0.55 22.21
C GLY A 322 11.13 0.33 21.07
N PHE A 323 11.85 0.39 19.95
CA PHE A 323 11.39 1.12 18.76
C PHE A 323 9.98 0.66 18.34
N PRO A 324 9.04 1.57 18.01
CA PRO A 324 7.67 1.23 17.67
C PRO A 324 7.56 0.30 16.46
N LYS A 325 6.66 -0.68 16.57
CA LYS A 325 6.39 -1.65 15.51
C LYS A 325 4.89 -1.84 15.31
N THR A 326 4.50 -2.25 14.11
CA THR A 326 3.14 -2.71 13.78
C THR A 326 2.90 -4.12 14.32
N ALA A 327 1.68 -4.66 14.20
CA ALA A 327 1.38 -6.06 14.54
C ALA A 327 2.23 -7.04 13.70
N ALA A 328 2.50 -6.73 12.43
CA ALA A 328 3.39 -7.48 11.54
C ALA A 328 4.90 -7.28 11.86
N GLU A 329 5.24 -6.76 13.06
CA GLU A 329 6.63 -6.50 13.49
C GLU A 329 7.40 -5.50 12.60
N TRP A 330 6.75 -4.76 11.73
CA TRP A 330 7.39 -3.75 10.90
C TRP A 330 7.65 -2.46 11.70
N PRO A 331 8.83 -1.85 11.55
CA PRO A 331 9.12 -0.62 12.27
C PRO A 331 8.26 0.54 11.77
N VAL A 332 7.79 1.38 12.70
CA VAL A 332 7.06 2.61 12.38
C VAL A 332 8.05 3.72 12.08
N THR A 333 8.15 4.12 10.83
CA THR A 333 9.17 5.06 10.31
C THR A 333 8.54 6.06 9.33
N PRO A 334 7.79 7.04 9.83
CA PRO A 334 7.03 7.97 9.00
C PRO A 334 7.90 8.82 8.06
N GLU A 335 9.18 9.05 8.40
CA GLU A 335 10.16 9.75 7.58
C GLU A 335 10.36 9.11 6.20
N CYS A 336 10.05 7.81 6.08
CA CYS A 336 10.21 7.07 4.83
C CYS A 336 9.35 7.66 3.70
N LEU A 337 8.14 8.17 3.97
CA LEU A 337 7.30 8.79 2.93
C LEU A 337 7.84 10.16 2.49
N TYR A 338 8.43 10.93 3.39
CA TYR A 338 9.07 12.20 3.03
C TYR A 338 10.26 11.97 2.10
N TRP A 339 11.19 11.12 2.53
CA TRP A 339 12.43 10.89 1.79
C TRP A 339 12.22 10.14 0.48
N ALA A 340 11.31 9.14 0.46
CA ALA A 340 10.94 8.48 -0.78
C ALA A 340 10.32 9.46 -1.77
N GLY A 341 9.37 10.30 -1.34
CA GLY A 341 8.77 11.31 -2.19
C GLY A 341 9.82 12.22 -2.84
N LYS A 342 10.77 12.70 -2.05
CA LYS A 342 11.86 13.55 -2.56
C LYS A 342 12.81 12.81 -3.50
N PHE A 343 13.35 11.68 -3.05
CA PHE A 343 14.37 10.96 -3.82
C PHE A 343 13.83 10.39 -5.13
N LEU A 344 12.62 9.83 -5.11
CA LEU A 344 11.99 9.27 -6.30
C LEU A 344 11.61 10.37 -7.30
N TYR A 345 11.05 11.48 -6.83
CA TYR A 345 10.71 12.59 -7.73
C TYR A 345 11.96 13.23 -8.33
N GLU A 346 13.01 13.44 -7.55
CA GLU A 346 14.29 13.94 -8.04
C GLU A 346 14.87 13.04 -9.15
N ARG A 347 14.77 11.70 -9.00
CA ARG A 347 15.35 10.74 -9.95
C ARG A 347 14.50 10.56 -11.21
N TYR A 348 13.17 10.42 -11.06
CA TYR A 348 12.30 9.94 -12.13
C TYR A 348 11.44 11.02 -12.78
N GLN A 349 11.22 12.15 -12.13
CA GLN A 349 10.47 13.29 -12.65
C GLN A 349 9.06 12.92 -13.19
N LEU A 350 8.39 11.97 -12.56
CA LEU A 350 7.02 11.53 -12.85
C LEU A 350 6.12 11.86 -11.66
N PRO A 351 4.82 12.11 -11.89
CA PRO A 351 3.85 12.20 -10.79
C PRO A 351 3.88 10.91 -9.96
N ILE A 352 4.04 11.05 -8.63
CA ILE A 352 4.15 9.91 -7.70
C ILE A 352 2.80 9.67 -7.04
N TYR A 353 2.35 8.42 -7.05
CA TYR A 353 1.27 7.93 -6.21
C TYR A 353 1.84 7.00 -5.14
N ILE A 354 1.54 7.25 -3.88
CA ILE A 354 1.70 6.22 -2.86
C ILE A 354 0.53 5.25 -3.05
N THR A 355 0.82 4.12 -3.67
CA THR A 355 -0.18 3.15 -4.10
C THR A 355 -0.60 2.19 -3.00
N GLU A 356 0.24 2.05 -1.97
CA GLU A 356 -0.09 1.39 -0.72
C GLU A 356 0.75 1.96 0.43
N ASN A 357 0.09 2.26 1.54
CA ASN A 357 0.67 2.51 2.85
C ASN A 357 -0.41 2.27 3.91
N GLY A 358 -0.06 1.65 4.99
CA GLY A 358 -0.99 1.30 6.07
C GLY A 358 -0.30 0.53 7.19
N MET A 359 -1.07 0.16 8.20
CA MET A 359 -0.58 -0.49 9.40
C MET A 359 -1.46 -1.68 9.78
N SER A 360 -0.86 -2.83 10.04
CA SER A 360 -1.56 -3.92 10.70
C SER A 360 -1.68 -3.69 12.20
N CYS A 361 -2.83 -4.04 12.77
CA CYS A 361 -3.14 -3.93 14.19
C CYS A 361 -3.84 -5.17 14.72
N HIS A 362 -3.78 -5.38 16.03
CA HIS A 362 -4.60 -6.37 16.75
C HIS A 362 -5.94 -5.73 17.13
N ASP A 363 -6.81 -5.56 16.16
CA ASP A 363 -8.11 -4.91 16.33
C ASP A 363 -9.13 -5.86 16.97
N ASN A 364 -9.99 -5.31 17.86
CA ASN A 364 -11.11 -6.03 18.48
C ASN A 364 -12.39 -5.22 18.34
N VAL A 365 -13.52 -5.91 18.25
CA VAL A 365 -14.85 -5.30 18.32
C VAL A 365 -15.26 -5.21 19.78
N GLU A 366 -15.53 -4.01 20.26
CA GLU A 366 -16.03 -3.76 21.60
C GLU A 366 -17.49 -4.20 21.76
N ALA A 367 -17.99 -4.27 23.00
CA ALA A 367 -19.33 -4.76 23.28
C ALA A 367 -20.46 -3.89 22.66
N ASP A 368 -20.19 -2.64 22.36
CA ASP A 368 -21.11 -1.71 21.70
C ASP A 368 -20.99 -1.70 20.18
N GLY A 369 -20.07 -2.49 19.63
CA GLY A 369 -19.79 -2.60 18.19
C GLY A 369 -18.76 -1.61 17.67
N SER A 370 -18.13 -0.81 18.52
CA SER A 370 -17.02 0.08 18.12
C SER A 370 -15.72 -0.70 17.94
N VAL A 371 -14.79 -0.13 17.15
CA VAL A 371 -13.43 -0.65 16.98
C VAL A 371 -12.45 0.51 17.10
N HIS A 372 -11.74 0.54 18.23
CA HIS A 372 -10.81 1.60 18.56
C HIS A 372 -9.40 1.27 18.11
N ASP A 373 -8.87 2.01 17.15
CA ASP A 373 -7.57 1.80 16.55
C ASP A 373 -6.70 3.09 16.49
N ALA A 374 -6.60 3.74 17.64
CA ALA A 374 -5.87 5.01 17.80
C ALA A 374 -4.41 4.95 17.33
N ASN A 375 -3.75 3.79 17.46
CA ASN A 375 -2.40 3.56 16.95
C ASN A 375 -2.33 3.63 15.42
N ARG A 376 -3.36 3.16 14.69
CA ARG A 376 -3.44 3.30 13.23
C ARG A 376 -3.69 4.76 12.85
N ILE A 377 -4.50 5.49 13.60
CA ILE A 377 -4.69 6.94 13.39
C ILE A 377 -3.36 7.67 13.53
N GLN A 378 -2.61 7.43 14.60
CA GLN A 378 -1.30 8.05 14.82
C GLN A 378 -0.32 7.72 13.67
N PHE A 379 -0.24 6.45 13.28
CA PHE A 379 0.58 6.01 12.16
C PHE A 379 0.24 6.80 10.88
N LEU A 380 -1.03 6.82 10.50
CA LEU A 380 -1.48 7.49 9.27
C LEU A 380 -1.23 9.01 9.33
N ASP A 381 -1.46 9.64 10.47
CA ASP A 381 -1.24 11.07 10.66
C ASP A 381 0.23 11.45 10.48
N GLU A 382 1.14 10.71 11.10
CA GLU A 382 2.58 10.95 11.00
C GLU A 382 3.11 10.68 9.59
N TYR A 383 2.67 9.59 8.93
CA TYR A 383 3.08 9.24 7.57
C TYR A 383 2.57 10.25 6.53
N LEU A 384 1.29 10.62 6.61
CA LEU A 384 0.70 11.61 5.71
C LEU A 384 1.27 13.02 5.94
N GLY A 385 1.60 13.38 7.18
CA GLY A 385 2.29 14.63 7.49
C GLY A 385 3.67 14.71 6.83
N ASN A 386 4.43 13.61 6.85
CA ASN A 386 5.72 13.49 6.17
C ASN A 386 5.57 13.53 4.64
N LEU A 387 4.55 12.86 4.09
CA LEU A 387 4.25 12.91 2.66
C LEU A 387 3.89 14.32 2.20
N GLN A 388 3.09 15.03 3.00
CA GLN A 388 2.73 16.42 2.72
C GLN A 388 3.97 17.34 2.72
N LYS A 389 4.89 17.14 3.66
CA LYS A 389 6.15 17.88 3.70
C LYS A 389 6.94 17.71 2.39
N ALA A 390 7.03 16.47 1.85
CA ALA A 390 7.67 16.23 0.56
C ALA A 390 6.97 16.99 -0.58
N ALA A 391 5.63 17.01 -0.60
CA ALA A 391 4.85 17.73 -1.59
C ALA A 391 5.02 19.26 -1.48
N ASP A 392 5.01 19.81 -0.26
CA ASP A 392 5.22 21.24 0.01
C ASP A 392 6.63 21.70 -0.40
N GLU A 393 7.61 20.80 -0.39
CA GLU A 393 8.98 21.05 -0.86
C GLU A 393 9.19 20.77 -2.36
N GLY A 394 8.13 20.49 -3.11
CA GLY A 394 8.12 20.45 -4.57
C GLY A 394 8.15 19.07 -5.22
N ALA A 395 8.07 17.98 -4.45
CA ALA A 395 7.83 16.65 -5.04
C ALA A 395 6.40 16.56 -5.58
N GLU A 396 6.22 16.11 -6.81
CA GLU A 396 4.90 15.96 -7.41
C GLU A 396 4.20 14.70 -6.88
N ILE A 397 3.65 14.81 -5.66
CA ILE A 397 2.84 13.76 -5.05
C ILE A 397 1.40 13.93 -5.54
N ALA A 398 0.95 13.00 -6.38
CA ALA A 398 -0.35 13.08 -7.07
C ALA A 398 -1.49 12.39 -6.31
N GLY A 399 -1.18 11.44 -5.44
CA GLY A 399 -2.20 10.73 -4.68
C GLY A 399 -1.66 9.77 -3.63
N TYR A 400 -2.59 9.27 -2.81
CA TYR A 400 -2.32 8.32 -1.75
C TYR A 400 -3.48 7.32 -1.66
N PHE A 401 -3.15 6.03 -1.65
CA PHE A 401 -4.08 4.93 -1.46
C PHE A 401 -3.75 4.22 -0.15
N LEU A 402 -4.66 4.30 0.80
CA LEU A 402 -4.53 3.61 2.07
C LEU A 402 -4.66 2.10 1.87
N TRP A 403 -3.69 1.33 2.33
CA TRP A 403 -3.78 -0.11 2.43
C TRP A 403 -4.27 -0.51 3.82
N THR A 404 -5.50 -1.00 3.99
CA THR A 404 -6.50 -1.38 2.99
C THR A 404 -7.88 -0.95 3.46
N PHE A 405 -8.89 -1.02 2.60
CA PHE A 405 -10.26 -0.67 3.01
C PHE A 405 -10.82 -1.69 4.01
N LEU A 406 -10.88 -2.97 3.62
CA LEU A 406 -11.40 -4.07 4.44
C LEU A 406 -10.26 -4.88 5.05
N ASP A 407 -10.41 -5.39 6.28
CA ASP A 407 -9.62 -6.52 6.73
C ASP A 407 -9.81 -7.67 5.75
N ASN A 408 -8.73 -8.39 5.41
CA ASN A 408 -8.76 -9.40 4.37
C ASN A 408 -7.72 -10.50 4.59
N PHE A 409 -7.53 -11.36 3.60
CA PHE A 409 -6.53 -12.40 3.60
C PHE A 409 -5.13 -11.82 3.33
N GLU A 410 -4.25 -11.81 4.35
CA GLU A 410 -2.90 -11.27 4.25
C GLU A 410 -1.89 -12.34 3.81
N TRP A 411 -2.08 -12.87 2.62
CA TRP A 411 -1.17 -13.79 1.96
C TRP A 411 -0.79 -15.00 2.84
N HIS A 412 0.51 -15.25 3.05
CA HIS A 412 0.96 -16.38 3.86
C HIS A 412 0.63 -16.22 5.36
N GLU A 413 0.39 -14.99 5.83
CA GLU A 413 -0.07 -14.70 7.20
C GLU A 413 -1.57 -15.01 7.40
N GLY A 414 -2.31 -15.32 6.32
CA GLY A 414 -3.74 -15.65 6.41
C GLY A 414 -4.54 -14.49 6.99
N TYR A 415 -5.25 -14.71 8.08
CA TYR A 415 -6.10 -13.70 8.74
C TYR A 415 -5.51 -13.18 10.06
N SER A 416 -4.22 -13.45 10.34
CA SER A 416 -3.57 -12.97 11.58
C SER A 416 -3.35 -11.45 11.58
N GLU A 417 -3.19 -10.84 10.40
CA GLU A 417 -2.90 -9.42 10.23
C GLU A 417 -4.12 -8.65 9.74
N ARG A 418 -4.43 -7.51 10.40
CA ARG A 418 -5.57 -6.66 10.07
C ARG A 418 -5.12 -5.27 9.65
N PHE A 419 -5.11 -5.03 8.35
CA PHE A 419 -4.74 -3.73 7.77
C PHE A 419 -5.94 -2.81 7.47
N GLY A 420 -7.16 -3.35 7.48
CA GLY A 420 -8.35 -2.61 7.10
C GLY A 420 -8.67 -1.43 8.02
N ILE A 421 -9.29 -0.40 7.46
CA ILE A 421 -10.02 0.61 8.25
C ILE A 421 -11.48 0.20 8.52
N ILE A 422 -11.90 -0.90 7.92
CA ILE A 422 -13.14 -1.61 8.24
C ILE A 422 -12.77 -2.97 8.79
N TYR A 423 -13.22 -3.27 10.00
CA TYR A 423 -13.10 -4.61 10.57
C TYR A 423 -14.09 -5.55 9.90
N VAL A 424 -13.61 -6.70 9.43
CA VAL A 424 -14.43 -7.78 8.90
C VAL A 424 -14.46 -8.92 9.91
N ASP A 425 -15.65 -9.26 10.39
CA ASP A 425 -15.86 -10.52 11.08
C ASP A 425 -15.96 -11.63 10.03
N PHE A 426 -14.89 -12.38 9.85
CA PHE A 426 -14.80 -13.41 8.81
C PHE A 426 -15.79 -14.56 8.99
N ALA A 427 -16.33 -14.76 10.21
CA ALA A 427 -17.32 -15.78 10.47
C ALA A 427 -18.74 -15.37 10.03
N THR A 428 -19.10 -14.11 10.24
CA THR A 428 -20.44 -13.57 9.96
C THR A 428 -20.49 -12.68 8.72
N GLN A 429 -19.33 -12.22 8.26
CA GLN A 429 -19.17 -11.24 7.20
C GLN A 429 -19.72 -9.85 7.57
N GLN A 430 -19.91 -9.55 8.86
CA GLN A 430 -20.31 -8.23 9.31
C GLN A 430 -19.14 -7.25 9.21
N ARG A 431 -19.43 -6.00 8.77
CA ARG A 431 -18.48 -4.90 8.69
C ARG A 431 -18.67 -3.98 9.90
N TYR A 432 -17.57 -3.62 10.54
CA TYR A 432 -17.55 -2.61 11.61
C TYR A 432 -16.57 -1.50 11.23
N VAL A 433 -17.05 -0.27 11.24
CA VAL A 433 -16.23 0.90 10.88
C VAL A 433 -15.30 1.20 12.03
N LYS A 434 -13.98 1.23 11.78
CA LYS A 434 -12.97 1.56 12.78
C LYS A 434 -12.84 3.08 12.95
N ASP A 435 -12.31 3.54 14.08
CA ASP A 435 -12.09 4.96 14.34
C ASP A 435 -11.21 5.61 13.28
N SER A 436 -10.21 4.89 12.77
CA SER A 436 -9.35 5.34 11.68
C SER A 436 -10.10 5.67 10.39
N ALA A 437 -11.20 5.00 10.09
CA ALA A 437 -12.02 5.31 8.92
C ALA A 437 -12.70 6.68 9.05
N PHE A 438 -13.24 7.00 10.22
CA PHE A 438 -13.84 8.32 10.48
C PHE A 438 -12.79 9.43 10.50
N TRP A 439 -11.60 9.15 11.03
CA TRP A 439 -10.48 10.07 11.00
C TRP A 439 -10.00 10.31 9.55
N TYR A 440 -9.82 9.24 8.77
CA TYR A 440 -9.39 9.34 7.36
C TYR A 440 -10.40 10.09 6.50
N LYS A 441 -11.71 9.91 6.76
CA LYS A 441 -12.76 10.73 6.14
C LYS A 441 -12.51 12.23 6.34
N LYS A 442 -12.22 12.67 7.57
CA LYS A 442 -11.92 14.09 7.87
C LYS A 442 -10.69 14.59 7.12
N VAL A 443 -9.66 13.76 7.01
CA VAL A 443 -8.43 14.09 6.25
C VAL A 443 -8.75 14.26 4.76
N MET A 444 -9.50 13.33 4.16
CA MET A 444 -9.91 13.40 2.76
C MET A 444 -10.78 14.64 2.47
N GLU A 445 -11.81 14.87 3.29
CA GLU A 445 -12.74 16.00 3.12
C GLU A 445 -12.05 17.36 3.24
N SER A 446 -11.04 17.44 4.10
CA SER A 446 -10.26 18.67 4.32
C SER A 446 -9.04 18.79 3.39
N ASN A 447 -8.82 17.84 2.48
CA ASN A 447 -7.62 17.76 1.63
C ASN A 447 -6.32 17.85 2.45
N GLY A 448 -6.26 17.12 3.58
CA GLY A 448 -5.12 17.07 4.49
C GLY A 448 -5.07 18.18 5.54
N ALA A 449 -5.99 19.17 5.53
CA ALA A 449 -5.97 20.23 6.55
C ALA A 449 -6.23 19.69 7.98
N ALA A 450 -6.87 18.53 8.12
CA ALA A 450 -7.11 17.88 9.41
C ALA A 450 -5.88 17.12 9.96
N LEU A 451 -4.79 17.00 9.20
CA LEU A 451 -3.55 16.41 9.70
C LEU A 451 -2.96 17.24 10.84
N SER A 452 -2.39 16.60 11.85
CA SER A 452 -1.84 17.28 13.03
C SER A 452 -0.76 18.31 12.68
N CYS A 453 0.04 18.04 11.64
CA CYS A 453 1.06 19.00 11.15
C CYS A 453 0.47 20.33 10.62
N ASN A 454 -0.82 20.35 10.26
CA ASN A 454 -1.53 21.55 9.78
C ASN A 454 -2.39 22.21 10.85
N GLN A 455 -2.52 21.56 12.01
CA GLN A 455 -3.25 22.14 13.13
C GLN A 455 -2.34 23.04 13.95
N PRO A 456 -2.85 24.15 14.50
CA PRO A 456 -2.07 24.95 15.42
C PRO A 456 -1.57 24.08 16.57
N ASP A 457 -0.35 24.38 17.04
CA ASP A 457 0.35 23.61 18.09
C ASP A 457 -0.48 23.64 19.39
N ARG A 458 -1.51 22.78 19.46
CA ARG A 458 -2.37 22.60 20.65
C ARG A 458 -1.64 21.70 21.64
N LYS A 459 -0.48 22.17 22.14
CA LYS A 459 0.20 21.49 23.25
C LYS A 459 -0.63 21.66 24.50
N ILE A 460 -1.42 20.64 24.82
CA ILE A 460 -2.07 20.56 26.13
C ILE A 460 -0.97 20.57 27.17
N ARG A 461 -0.90 21.65 27.93
CA ARG A 461 0.05 21.79 29.03
C ARG A 461 -0.55 21.16 30.29
N ILE A 462 0.12 20.14 30.83
CA ILE A 462 -0.29 19.48 32.07
C ILE A 462 0.60 19.97 33.18
N GLU A 463 -0.03 20.55 34.22
CA GLU A 463 0.64 20.85 35.46
C GLU A 463 0.14 19.87 36.54
N ARG A 464 1.01 18.92 36.91
CA ARG A 464 0.67 17.87 37.85
C ARG A 464 0.56 18.38 39.28
N GLY A 465 -0.55 18.03 39.96
CA GLY A 465 -0.76 18.38 41.38
C GLY A 465 -0.81 19.87 41.68
N ALA A 466 -1.09 20.74 40.69
CA ALA A 466 -0.95 22.20 40.82
C ALA A 466 -2.23 22.96 41.20
N ALA A 467 -3.36 22.28 41.46
CA ALA A 467 -4.63 22.96 41.52
C ALA A 467 -5.21 23.11 42.95
N GLU A 468 -5.38 24.37 43.40
CA GLU A 468 -6.44 24.75 44.30
C GLU A 468 -7.68 25.09 43.46
N VAL A 469 -8.74 24.31 43.59
CA VAL A 469 -9.97 24.48 42.81
C VAL A 469 -10.90 25.51 43.48
N THR A 470 -11.08 26.66 42.84
CA THR A 470 -12.09 27.66 43.21
C THR A 470 -13.04 27.84 42.01
N GLY A 471 -14.19 27.14 42.01
CA GLY A 471 -15.18 27.27 40.93
C GLY A 471 -16.27 26.21 40.95
N ALA A 472 -17.29 26.37 40.11
CA ALA A 472 -18.35 25.36 39.94
C ALA A 472 -17.80 24.19 39.12
N GLY A 473 -17.70 23.02 39.76
CA GLY A 473 -17.31 21.79 39.11
C GLY A 473 -18.50 21.01 38.54
N PHE A 474 -18.28 20.16 37.58
CA PHE A 474 -19.22 19.15 37.14
C PHE A 474 -18.63 17.75 37.43
N LYS A 475 -19.52 16.79 37.65
CA LYS A 475 -19.13 15.41 37.88
C LYS A 475 -19.29 14.63 36.58
N VAL A 476 -18.22 14.02 36.14
CA VAL A 476 -18.25 13.10 34.99
C VAL A 476 -18.47 11.69 35.54
N GLU A 477 -19.61 11.11 35.23
CA GLU A 477 -19.94 9.72 35.62
C GLU A 477 -19.80 8.73 34.48
N ARG A 478 -19.66 9.25 33.25
CA ARG A 478 -19.44 8.50 31.99
C ARG A 478 -18.65 9.37 31.03
N GLU A 479 -18.26 8.79 29.89
CA GLU A 479 -17.68 9.53 28.78
C GLU A 479 -18.58 10.71 28.36
N MET A 480 -18.00 11.89 28.28
CA MET A 480 -18.67 13.12 27.85
C MET A 480 -17.85 13.82 26.78
N ASP A 481 -18.50 14.22 25.71
CA ASP A 481 -17.92 15.17 24.77
C ASP A 481 -17.86 16.57 25.41
N LEU A 482 -16.66 17.04 25.69
CA LEU A 482 -16.44 18.42 26.10
C LEU A 482 -16.33 19.29 24.85
N LEU A 483 -17.36 20.09 24.56
CA LEU A 483 -17.28 21.18 23.60
C LEU A 483 -16.39 22.28 24.17
N LEU A 484 -15.17 22.36 23.68
CA LEU A 484 -14.23 23.42 24.03
C LEU A 484 -14.59 24.70 23.24
N SER A 485 -14.53 25.84 23.90
CA SER A 485 -14.76 27.16 23.25
C SER A 485 -13.57 27.55 22.35
N ASP A 486 -13.74 28.58 21.53
CA ASP A 486 -12.66 29.14 20.70
C ASP A 486 -11.60 29.90 21.54
N SER A 487 -11.74 29.93 22.85
CA SER A 487 -10.81 30.54 23.82
C SER A 487 -9.97 29.48 24.52
N THR A 488 -8.87 29.89 25.17
CA THR A 488 -8.05 28.99 25.99
C THR A 488 -8.88 28.42 27.15
N ASP A 489 -9.09 27.11 27.14
CA ASP A 489 -9.80 26.42 28.19
C ASP A 489 -8.85 25.83 29.25
N VAL A 490 -9.21 25.95 30.48
CA VAL A 490 -8.46 25.37 31.60
C VAL A 490 -9.36 24.39 32.35
N ILE A 491 -8.95 23.15 32.37
CA ILE A 491 -9.65 22.07 33.07
C ILE A 491 -8.87 21.69 34.33
N TYR A 492 -9.55 21.67 35.46
CA TYR A 492 -9.00 21.18 36.73
C TYR A 492 -9.66 19.88 37.15
N VAL A 493 -8.85 18.89 37.50
CA VAL A 493 -9.35 17.62 38.05
C VAL A 493 -9.49 17.75 39.55
N ALA A 494 -10.68 18.02 40.02
CA ALA A 494 -10.98 18.24 41.47
C ALA A 494 -10.90 16.95 42.28
N SER A 495 -11.32 15.82 41.70
CA SER A 495 -11.22 14.49 42.34
C SER A 495 -11.37 13.40 41.29
N GLY A 496 -10.73 12.24 41.55
CA GLY A 496 -10.75 11.08 40.65
C GLY A 496 -9.60 11.07 39.66
N SER A 497 -9.66 10.14 38.71
CA SER A 497 -8.70 10.00 37.62
C SER A 497 -9.44 9.47 36.40
N GLY A 498 -8.86 9.69 35.22
CA GLY A 498 -9.44 9.23 33.96
C GLY A 498 -8.67 9.70 32.75
N LEU A 499 -9.24 9.46 31.56
CA LEU A 499 -8.71 9.92 30.29
C LEU A 499 -9.44 11.19 29.83
N ILE A 500 -8.66 12.19 29.38
CA ILE A 500 -9.15 13.32 28.59
C ILE A 500 -8.43 13.24 27.25
N GLY A 501 -9.15 12.83 26.21
CA GLY A 501 -8.51 12.37 24.97
C GLY A 501 -7.60 11.17 25.25
N SER A 502 -6.35 11.23 24.86
CA SER A 502 -5.33 10.20 25.11
C SER A 502 -4.50 10.44 26.39
N ILE A 503 -4.86 11.46 27.19
CA ILE A 503 -4.07 11.90 28.33
C ILE A 503 -4.69 11.42 29.63
N TRP A 504 -3.97 10.60 30.39
CA TRP A 504 -4.39 10.24 31.75
C TRP A 504 -4.23 11.40 32.73
N VAL A 505 -5.26 11.68 33.47
CA VAL A 505 -5.31 12.76 34.48
C VAL A 505 -5.72 12.24 35.85
N ASP A 506 -5.17 12.85 36.89
CA ASP A 506 -5.43 12.53 38.30
C ASP A 506 -5.91 13.75 39.07
N THR A 507 -6.42 13.51 40.28
CA THR A 507 -6.80 14.58 41.20
C THR A 507 -5.69 15.61 41.38
N GLY A 508 -6.00 16.88 41.19
CA GLY A 508 -5.05 18.00 41.30
C GLY A 508 -4.36 18.39 39.99
N ASP A 509 -4.63 17.69 38.88
CA ASP A 509 -4.07 18.08 37.60
C ASP A 509 -4.79 19.29 37.00
N ARG A 510 -4.01 20.13 36.34
CA ARG A 510 -4.48 21.27 35.55
C ARG A 510 -4.07 21.08 34.10
N LEU A 511 -5.04 21.08 33.20
CA LEU A 511 -4.82 21.05 31.77
C LEU A 511 -5.10 22.43 31.19
N THR A 512 -4.19 22.97 30.43
CA THR A 512 -4.39 24.20 29.65
C THR A 512 -4.43 23.82 28.19
N ILE A 513 -5.56 24.08 27.54
CA ILE A 513 -5.78 23.87 26.12
C ILE A 513 -5.69 25.25 25.47
N PRO A 514 -4.65 25.53 24.66
CA PRO A 514 -4.50 26.85 24.04
C PRO A 514 -5.60 27.12 23.01
N GLU A 515 -5.84 28.40 22.75
CA GLU A 515 -6.77 28.87 21.70
C GLU A 515 -6.44 28.21 20.34
N GLY A 516 -7.48 27.79 19.62
CA GLY A 516 -7.40 27.11 18.34
C GLY A 516 -7.38 28.06 17.13
#